data_82277c1e362ece98011891a9bad2806c
#
_entry.id   82277c1e362ece98011891a9bad2806c
#
_cell.length_a   1.000
_cell.length_b   1.000
_cell.length_c   1.000
_cell.angle_alpha   90.00
_cell.angle_beta   90.00
_cell.angle_gamma   90.00
#
_symmetry.space_group_name_H-M   'P 1'
#
loop_
_entity.id
_entity.type
_entity.pdbx_description
1 polymer ?
#
loop_
_entity_poly.entity_id
_entity_poly.type
_entity_poly.pdbx_seq_one_letter_code
_entity_poly.pdbx_strand_id
1 'polypeptide(L)'
;MLRHIGVNVHDLVQAKAYYDMLMPLLGFEPHIAAEDQFAYRLINNEPGTSLFFYPALEQSPYSRHHPGLQHLPFMVKSRAAVHAVHTKVLVLGSEVVHSPQVFPQYRPYYFATFWL
;
A
#
# COMPACT_ATOMS: atom_id res chain seq x y z
N MET A 1 -4.17 17.37 8.36
CA MET A 1 -3.28 16.26 7.92
C MET A 1 -3.70 14.97 8.60
N LEU A 2 -3.76 13.88 7.86
CA LEU A 2 -3.99 12.56 8.43
C LEU A 2 -2.74 12.11 9.20
N ARG A 3 -2.92 11.64 10.43
CA ARG A 3 -1.81 11.11 11.22
C ARG A 3 -1.50 9.66 10.84
N HIS A 4 -2.52 8.83 10.77
CA HIS A 4 -2.37 7.44 10.37
C HIS A 4 -3.67 6.87 9.83
N ILE A 5 -3.55 5.76 9.11
CA ILE A 5 -4.68 4.99 8.59
C ILE A 5 -4.56 3.57 9.17
N GLY A 6 -5.65 3.06 9.72
CA GLY A 6 -5.74 1.68 10.20
C GLY A 6 -6.41 0.79 9.16
N VAL A 7 -5.82 -0.37 8.90
CA VAL A 7 -6.31 -1.35 7.94
C VAL A 7 -6.43 -2.69 8.62
N ASN A 8 -7.58 -3.33 8.49
CA ASN A 8 -7.76 -4.70 8.95
C ASN A 8 -7.37 -5.67 7.84
N VAL A 9 -6.66 -6.73 8.21
CA VAL A 9 -6.25 -7.78 7.28
C VAL A 9 -6.73 -9.15 7.77
N HIS A 10 -6.89 -10.09 6.85
CA HIS A 10 -7.36 -11.43 7.20
C HIS A 10 -6.33 -12.22 8.01
N ASP A 11 -5.07 -12.15 7.62
CA ASP A 11 -3.96 -12.89 8.24
C ASP A 11 -2.80 -11.91 8.44
N LEU A 12 -2.52 -11.59 9.71
CA LEU A 12 -1.52 -10.57 10.03
C LEU A 12 -0.11 -10.99 9.61
N VAL A 13 0.25 -12.27 9.78
CA VAL A 13 1.58 -12.77 9.41
C VAL A 13 1.78 -12.72 7.90
N GLN A 14 0.79 -13.18 7.15
CA GLN A 14 0.85 -13.18 5.69
C GLN A 14 0.88 -11.74 5.13
N ALA A 15 0.05 -10.86 5.68
CA ALA A 15 0.03 -9.46 5.29
C ALA A 15 1.37 -8.78 5.58
N LYS A 16 1.97 -9.04 6.75
CA LYS A 16 3.27 -8.47 7.09
C LYS A 16 4.36 -8.91 6.12
N ALA A 17 4.39 -10.18 5.75
CA ALA A 17 5.35 -10.67 4.76
C ALA A 17 5.22 -9.94 3.41
N TYR A 18 3.99 -9.69 2.98
CA TYR A 18 3.70 -8.94 1.76
C TYR A 18 4.16 -7.48 1.86
N TYR A 19 3.73 -6.78 2.89
CA TYR A 19 4.02 -5.35 3.03
C TYR A 19 5.46 -5.06 3.40
N ASP A 20 6.15 -5.95 4.10
CA ASP A 20 7.60 -5.79 4.37
C ASP A 20 8.41 -5.73 3.07
N MET A 21 7.95 -6.39 2.01
CA MET A 21 8.61 -6.37 0.70
C MET A 21 8.22 -5.16 -0.14
N LEU A 22 7.02 -4.64 0.05
CA LEU A 22 6.47 -3.57 -0.79
C LEU A 22 6.74 -2.18 -0.22
N MET A 23 6.54 -1.98 1.07
CA MET A 23 6.54 -0.65 1.69
C MET A 23 7.85 0.13 1.53
N PRO A 24 9.05 -0.51 1.56
CA PRO A 24 10.28 0.23 1.29
C PRO A 24 10.30 0.92 -0.08
N LEU A 25 9.70 0.30 -1.09
CA LEU A 25 9.62 0.89 -2.44
C LEU A 25 8.67 2.09 -2.50
N LEU A 26 7.78 2.21 -1.52
CA LEU A 26 6.83 3.32 -1.40
C LEU A 26 7.33 4.42 -0.46
N GLY A 27 8.55 4.30 0.06
CA GLY A 27 9.16 5.30 0.93
C GLY A 27 8.83 5.15 2.41
N PHE A 28 8.48 3.94 2.83
CA PHE A 28 8.13 3.63 4.22
C PHE A 28 9.15 2.69 4.86
N GLU A 29 9.27 2.77 6.17
CA GLU A 29 10.08 1.89 6.98
C GLU A 29 9.25 1.26 8.09
N PRO A 30 9.65 0.08 8.62
CA PRO A 30 8.96 -0.52 9.76
C PRO A 30 8.95 0.42 10.96
N HIS A 31 7.81 0.49 11.66
CA HIS A 31 7.62 1.32 12.85
C HIS A 31 7.24 0.49 14.07
N ILE A 32 6.28 -0.41 13.92
CA ILE A 32 5.83 -1.32 14.97
C ILE A 32 5.77 -2.73 14.41
N ALA A 33 6.24 -3.71 15.19
CA ALA A 33 6.08 -5.13 14.90
C ALA A 33 5.73 -5.84 16.21
N ALA A 34 4.46 -6.16 16.39
CA ALA A 34 3.93 -6.83 17.57
C ALA A 34 3.07 -8.02 17.17
N GLU A 35 2.62 -8.82 18.14
CA GLU A 35 1.78 -9.98 17.85
C GLU A 35 0.38 -9.61 17.34
N ASP A 36 -0.12 -8.44 17.75
CA ASP A 36 -1.47 -7.97 17.45
C ASP A 36 -1.53 -6.83 16.44
N GLN A 37 -0.39 -6.36 15.93
CA GLN A 37 -0.35 -5.28 14.95
C GLN A 37 1.04 -5.11 14.34
N PHE A 38 1.10 -4.50 13.16
CA PHE A 38 2.35 -3.96 12.62
C PHE A 38 2.06 -2.63 11.93
N ALA A 39 3.10 -1.82 11.78
CA ALA A 39 2.94 -0.47 11.22
C ALA A 39 4.19 -0.03 10.45
N TYR A 40 3.95 0.91 9.55
CA TYR A 40 5.01 1.57 8.78
C TYR A 40 4.87 3.07 8.91
N ARG A 41 6.01 3.75 8.89
CA ARG A 41 6.10 5.21 8.88
C ARG A 41 6.99 5.64 7.71
N LEU A 42 6.98 6.93 7.38
CA LEU A 42 7.88 7.44 6.35
C LEU A 42 9.34 7.24 6.76
N ILE A 43 10.19 6.97 5.77
CA ILE A 43 11.63 6.75 5.95
C ILE A 43 12.24 7.97 6.66
N ASN A 44 13.21 7.72 7.56
CA ASN A 44 13.86 8.73 8.38
C ASN A 44 12.92 9.45 9.35
N ASN A 45 11.79 8.81 9.68
CA ASN A 45 10.80 9.36 10.58
C ASN A 45 10.33 10.76 10.16
N GLU A 46 10.26 11.01 8.86
CA GLU A 46 9.73 12.26 8.35
C GLU A 46 8.25 12.41 8.70
N PRO A 47 7.74 13.66 8.88
CA PRO A 47 6.32 13.89 9.13
C PRO A 47 5.46 13.39 7.97
N GLY A 48 4.37 12.71 8.29
CA GLY A 48 3.45 12.19 7.29
C GLY A 48 2.50 11.16 7.88
N THR A 49 1.69 10.57 7.01
CA THR A 49 0.71 9.57 7.41
C THR A 49 1.36 8.21 7.57
N SER A 50 1.18 7.58 8.73
CA SER A 50 1.61 6.21 8.99
C SER A 50 0.50 5.22 8.64
N LEU A 51 0.88 3.97 8.35
CA LEU A 51 -0.05 2.88 8.09
C LEU A 51 0.04 1.85 9.19
N PHE A 52 -1.10 1.53 9.79
CA PHE A 52 -1.23 0.53 10.84
C PHE A 52 -2.09 -0.63 10.35
N PHE A 53 -1.67 -1.84 10.63
CA PHE A 53 -2.34 -3.07 10.22
C PHE A 53 -2.75 -3.88 11.43
N TYR A 54 -4.00 -4.33 11.45
CA TYR A 54 -4.61 -5.08 12.53
C TYR A 54 -5.27 -6.34 11.99
N PRO A 55 -5.39 -7.40 12.81
CA PRO A 55 -6.18 -8.55 12.40
C PRO A 55 -7.67 -8.18 12.36
N ALA A 56 -8.36 -8.57 11.32
CA ALA A 56 -9.81 -8.39 11.25
C ALA A 56 -10.48 -9.25 12.31
N LEU A 57 -11.35 -8.65 13.13
CA LEU A 57 -12.13 -9.38 14.13
C LEU A 57 -13.30 -10.13 13.51
N GLU A 58 -13.82 -9.61 12.38
CA GLU A 58 -14.85 -10.26 11.59
C GLU A 58 -14.27 -10.60 10.22
N GLN A 59 -14.28 -11.88 9.89
CA GLN A 59 -13.71 -12.37 8.62
C GLN A 59 -14.81 -12.38 7.57
N SER A 60 -14.69 -11.48 6.60
CA SER A 60 -15.59 -11.41 5.45
C SER A 60 -14.77 -11.11 4.18
N PRO A 61 -15.29 -11.48 2.99
CA PRO A 61 -14.60 -11.13 1.76
C PRO A 61 -14.48 -9.61 1.60
N TYR A 62 -13.28 -9.14 1.27
CA TYR A 62 -13.08 -7.73 0.96
C TYR A 62 -13.68 -7.41 -0.42
N SER A 63 -14.29 -6.25 -0.53
CA SER A 63 -14.69 -5.69 -1.81
C SER A 63 -14.55 -4.17 -1.79
N ARG A 64 -13.88 -3.63 -2.81
CA ARG A 64 -13.78 -2.18 -3.01
C ARG A 64 -15.12 -1.53 -3.40
N HIS A 65 -16.14 -2.36 -3.69
CA HIS A 65 -17.48 -1.89 -4.05
C HIS A 65 -18.39 -1.75 -2.84
N HIS A 66 -17.96 -2.25 -1.67
CA HIS A 66 -18.68 -2.06 -0.41
C HIS A 66 -18.42 -0.66 0.15
N PRO A 67 -19.30 -0.14 1.03
CA PRO A 67 -19.00 1.10 1.73
C PRO A 67 -17.67 1.02 2.49
N GLY A 68 -16.86 2.06 2.37
CA GLY A 68 -15.54 2.12 3.01
C GLY A 68 -14.48 2.63 2.06
N LEU A 69 -13.22 2.38 2.40
CA LEU A 69 -12.10 2.79 1.58
C LEU A 69 -12.10 2.02 0.25
N GLN A 70 -12.11 2.74 -0.86
CA GLN A 70 -12.10 2.13 -2.18
C GLN A 70 -10.67 1.80 -2.65
N HIS A 71 -9.74 2.74 -2.48
CA HIS A 71 -8.35 2.55 -2.88
C HIS A 71 -7.46 3.45 -2.05
N LEU A 72 -6.19 3.09 -1.98
CA LEU A 72 -5.18 3.84 -1.24
C LEU A 72 -4.04 4.19 -2.20
N PRO A 73 -3.95 5.46 -2.65
CA PRO A 73 -2.88 5.88 -3.55
C PRO A 73 -1.61 6.25 -2.78
N PHE A 74 -0.47 5.88 -3.35
CA PHE A 74 0.84 6.28 -2.85
C PHE A 74 1.56 7.10 -3.90
N MET A 75 2.22 8.16 -3.47
CA MET A 75 3.06 8.98 -4.35
C MET A 75 4.51 8.51 -4.24
N VAL A 76 5.14 8.30 -5.40
CA VAL A 76 6.56 7.97 -5.49
C VAL A 76 7.29 9.03 -6.31
N LYS A 77 8.64 9.05 -6.25
CA LYS A 77 9.44 10.17 -6.72
C LYS A 77 9.69 10.17 -8.23
N SER A 78 9.49 9.06 -8.93
CA SER A 78 9.85 8.94 -10.33
C SER A 78 9.05 7.86 -11.05
N ARG A 79 9.06 7.89 -12.38
CA ARG A 79 8.47 6.81 -13.19
C ARG A 79 9.21 5.50 -12.98
N ALA A 80 10.53 5.54 -12.78
CA ALA A 80 11.32 4.34 -12.46
C ALA A 80 10.83 3.70 -11.15
N ALA A 81 10.46 4.50 -10.14
CA ALA A 81 9.90 3.99 -8.89
C ALA A 81 8.54 3.32 -9.13
N VAL A 82 7.69 3.87 -10.01
CA VAL A 82 6.42 3.23 -10.39
C VAL A 82 6.69 1.86 -11.04
N HIS A 83 7.65 1.77 -11.95
CA HIS A 83 8.02 0.49 -12.57
C HIS A 83 8.56 -0.51 -11.53
N ALA A 84 9.37 -0.06 -10.57
CA ALA A 84 9.89 -0.93 -9.51
C ALA A 84 8.77 -1.50 -8.64
N VAL A 85 7.79 -0.69 -8.29
CA VAL A 85 6.60 -1.15 -7.56
C VAL A 85 5.80 -2.15 -8.37
N HIS A 86 5.57 -1.88 -9.64
CA HIS A 86 4.87 -2.79 -10.54
C HIS A 86 5.56 -4.17 -10.61
N THR A 87 6.88 -4.19 -10.79
CA THR A 87 7.65 -5.43 -10.80
C THR A 87 7.50 -6.19 -9.49
N LYS A 88 7.57 -5.49 -8.35
CA LYS A 88 7.45 -6.10 -7.03
C LYS A 88 6.07 -6.70 -6.80
N VAL A 89 4.99 -6.00 -7.14
CA VAL A 89 3.64 -6.53 -6.92
C VAL A 89 3.34 -7.74 -7.79
N LEU A 90 3.94 -7.82 -8.99
CA LEU A 90 3.87 -9.03 -9.82
C LEU A 90 4.57 -10.21 -9.14
N VAL A 91 5.77 -10.00 -8.61
CA VAL A 91 6.53 -11.04 -7.89
C VAL A 91 5.76 -11.51 -6.65
N LEU A 92 5.07 -10.59 -5.97
CA LEU A 92 4.27 -10.91 -4.79
C LEU A 92 2.94 -11.59 -5.12
N GLY A 93 2.62 -11.74 -6.41
CA GLY A 93 1.40 -12.43 -6.84
C GLY A 93 0.15 -11.58 -6.87
N SER A 94 0.28 -10.25 -6.77
CA SER A 94 -0.86 -9.34 -6.84
C SER A 94 -1.42 -9.27 -8.26
N GLU A 95 -2.73 -9.07 -8.37
CA GLU A 95 -3.37 -8.79 -9.63
C GLU A 95 -3.15 -7.33 -10.02
N VAL A 96 -2.55 -7.10 -11.18
CA VAL A 96 -2.35 -5.75 -11.72
C VAL A 96 -3.58 -5.36 -12.54
N VAL A 97 -4.21 -4.25 -12.15
CA VAL A 97 -5.37 -3.70 -12.87
C VAL A 97 -4.90 -2.86 -14.04
N HIS A 98 -3.90 -2.01 -13.82
CA HIS A 98 -3.29 -1.20 -14.86
C HIS A 98 -1.77 -1.25 -14.71
N SER A 99 -1.07 -1.68 -15.77
CA SER A 99 0.39 -1.59 -15.84
C SER A 99 0.81 -0.11 -15.89
N PRO A 100 2.10 0.19 -15.61
CA PRO A 100 2.57 1.58 -15.62
C PRO A 100 2.27 2.30 -16.93
N GLN A 101 1.56 3.42 -16.84
CA GLN A 101 1.15 4.20 -18.01
C GLN A 101 0.74 5.61 -17.59
N VAL A 102 0.63 6.51 -18.57
CA VAL A 102 0.10 7.85 -18.36
C VAL A 102 -1.42 7.81 -18.30
N PHE A 103 -1.99 8.53 -17.32
CA PHE A 103 -3.43 8.71 -17.16
C PHE A 103 -3.76 10.19 -17.31
N PRO A 104 -3.84 10.71 -18.57
CA PRO A 104 -4.04 12.13 -18.79
C PRO A 104 -5.39 12.65 -18.33
N GLN A 105 -6.39 11.76 -18.16
CA GLN A 105 -7.71 12.13 -17.64
C GLN A 105 -7.67 12.64 -16.19
N TYR A 106 -6.63 12.30 -15.41
CA TYR A 106 -6.47 12.81 -14.06
C TYR A 106 -5.74 14.16 -14.08
N ARG A 107 -4.63 14.23 -14.81
CA ARG A 107 -3.89 15.47 -15.11
C ARG A 107 -2.76 15.17 -16.10
N PRO A 108 -2.18 16.20 -16.78
CA PRO A 108 -1.06 15.98 -17.68
C PRO A 108 0.10 15.26 -16.99
N TYR A 109 0.69 14.28 -17.68
CA TYR A 109 1.86 13.54 -17.21
C TYR A 109 1.62 12.69 -15.94
N TYR A 110 0.38 12.47 -15.54
CA TYR A 110 0.06 11.57 -14.43
C TYR A 110 0.41 10.13 -14.83
N PHE A 111 1.46 9.57 -14.21
CA PHE A 111 1.98 8.26 -14.52
C PHE A 111 1.78 7.34 -13.32
N ALA A 112 1.14 6.20 -13.51
CA ALA A 112 0.76 5.34 -12.40
C ALA A 112 0.63 3.87 -12.80
N THR A 113 0.59 3.00 -11.81
CA THR A 113 0.18 1.60 -11.93
C THR A 113 -0.87 1.33 -10.84
N PHE A 114 -1.80 0.42 -11.12
CA PHE A 114 -2.87 0.04 -10.19
C PHE A 114 -2.86 -1.47 -9.98
N TRP A 115 -3.00 -1.91 -8.74
CA TRP A 115 -3.06 -3.34 -8.41
C TRP A 115 -4.03 -3.61 -7.26
N LEU A 116 -4.38 -4.91 -7.08
CA LEU A 116 -5.24 -5.38 -6.01
C LEU A 116 -4.44 -6.13 -4.94
#